data_501573b8ee2815d708548671748fda91
#
_entry.id   501573b8ee2815d708548671748fda91
#
_cell.length_a   1.000
_cell.length_b   1.000
_cell.length_c   1.000
_cell.angle_alpha   90.00
_cell.angle_beta   90.00
_cell.angle_gamma   90.00
#
_symmetry.space_group_name_H-M   'P 1'
#
loop_
_entity.id
_entity.type
_entity.pdbx_description
1 polymer ?
#
loop_
_entity_poly.entity_id
_entity_poly.type
_entity_poly.pdbx_seq_one_letter_code
_entity_poly.pdbx_strand_id
1 'polypeptide(L)'
;MRPIKLAFAALAAAFFSFVPAQGADITVFAAASLTEVLQGIGKSYEAKTHNHVVFSFAASSTLAKQVEGSSGADIFMSADTGWMDYLDSKGLIEHHTRKNLLGNSLVLVAPADSNTTINVADHFPLLAALRGGRLSMADPDSVPAGKYGRTALIALGVWSSVQDHIVSAENVRVALAYVARKEAPLGIVYKTDAMAEPKVRIAGTFPENSHHPIVYPAALTNDAKPEAKNFFGYLSGAEAKAIFEKAGFTVLK
;
A
#
# COMPACT_ATOMS: atom_id res chain seq x y z
N MET A 1 -37.50 28.60 -76.97
CA MET A 1 -36.86 29.01 -75.68
C MET A 1 -36.95 27.84 -74.71
N ARG A 2 -35.86 27.17 -74.43
CA ARG A 2 -35.79 26.06 -73.46
C ARG A 2 -35.16 26.58 -72.12
N PRO A 3 -35.74 26.34 -70.95
CA PRO A 3 -35.13 26.77 -69.70
C PRO A 3 -34.04 25.77 -69.24
N ILE A 4 -32.88 26.32 -68.91
CA ILE A 4 -31.74 25.62 -68.31
C ILE A 4 -32.05 25.36 -66.83
N LYS A 5 -32.07 24.09 -66.43
CA LYS A 5 -32.17 23.70 -65.03
C LYS A 5 -30.76 23.64 -64.41
N LEU A 6 -30.45 24.60 -63.52
CA LEU A 6 -29.25 24.52 -62.66
C LEU A 6 -29.52 23.51 -61.55
N ALA A 7 -28.74 22.45 -61.51
CA ALA A 7 -28.66 21.51 -60.34
C ALA A 7 -27.66 22.03 -59.35
N PHE A 8 -28.11 22.44 -58.15
CA PHE A 8 -27.26 22.72 -57.00
C PHE A 8 -26.88 21.38 -56.31
N ALA A 9 -25.63 20.97 -56.43
CA ALA A 9 -25.09 19.86 -55.62
C ALA A 9 -24.69 20.40 -54.25
N ALA A 10 -25.45 20.05 -53.21
CA ALA A 10 -25.12 20.35 -51.82
C ALA A 10 -24.05 19.35 -51.34
N LEU A 11 -22.82 19.82 -51.10
CA LEU A 11 -21.72 19.07 -50.54
C LEU A 11 -21.91 19.07 -49.02
N ALA A 12 -22.41 17.98 -48.43
CA ALA A 12 -22.53 17.78 -47.01
C ALA A 12 -21.12 17.42 -46.43
N ALA A 13 -20.45 18.40 -45.84
CA ALA A 13 -19.23 18.17 -45.08
C ALA A 13 -19.59 17.52 -43.73
N ALA A 14 -19.30 16.23 -43.60
CA ALA A 14 -19.40 15.52 -42.32
C ALA A 14 -18.27 15.99 -41.41
N PHE A 15 -18.56 16.85 -40.45
CA PHE A 15 -17.67 17.17 -39.35
C PHE A 15 -17.61 15.93 -38.40
N PHE A 16 -16.58 15.12 -38.54
CA PHE A 16 -16.21 14.16 -37.49
C PHE A 16 -15.76 14.94 -36.27
N SER A 17 -16.65 15.14 -35.31
CA SER A 17 -16.30 15.64 -33.99
C SER A 17 -15.42 14.58 -33.32
N PHE A 18 -14.11 14.81 -33.25
CA PHE A 18 -13.21 14.08 -32.36
C PHE A 18 -13.62 14.43 -30.93
N VAL A 19 -14.43 13.58 -30.29
CA VAL A 19 -14.59 13.59 -28.83
C VAL A 19 -13.31 12.99 -28.31
N PRO A 20 -12.48 13.72 -27.55
CA PRO A 20 -11.32 13.12 -26.90
C PRO A 20 -11.84 11.99 -26.01
N ALA A 21 -11.32 10.79 -26.18
CA ALA A 21 -11.62 9.68 -25.29
C ALA A 21 -11.21 10.11 -23.90
N GLN A 22 -12.18 10.34 -23.02
CA GLN A 22 -11.95 10.65 -21.64
C GLN A 22 -11.32 9.41 -21.00
N GLY A 23 -10.10 9.55 -20.46
CA GLY A 23 -9.41 8.44 -19.81
C GLY A 23 -10.28 7.86 -18.69
N ALA A 24 -10.24 6.55 -18.54
CA ALA A 24 -11.00 5.86 -17.50
C ALA A 24 -10.36 6.07 -16.14
N ASP A 25 -11.18 6.26 -15.10
CA ASP A 25 -10.73 6.25 -13.71
C ASP A 25 -10.51 4.80 -13.26
N ILE A 26 -9.28 4.48 -12.85
CA ILE A 26 -8.88 3.20 -12.29
C ILE A 26 -8.78 3.35 -10.78
N THR A 27 -9.59 2.63 -10.02
CA THR A 27 -9.65 2.72 -8.56
C THR A 27 -8.79 1.64 -7.92
N VAL A 28 -7.79 2.05 -7.14
CA VAL A 28 -6.84 1.15 -6.47
C VAL A 28 -6.97 1.27 -4.96
N PHE A 29 -7.31 0.19 -4.30
CA PHE A 29 -7.28 0.07 -2.84
C PHE A 29 -5.95 -0.54 -2.42
N ALA A 30 -5.10 0.22 -1.74
CA ALA A 30 -3.75 -0.19 -1.41
C ALA A 30 -3.40 0.06 0.06
N ALA A 31 -2.62 -0.85 0.63
CA ALA A 31 -2.09 -0.69 1.98
C ALA A 31 -1.41 0.67 2.16
N ALA A 32 -1.64 1.33 3.30
CA ALA A 32 -1.15 2.68 3.59
C ALA A 32 0.37 2.85 3.42
N SER A 33 1.16 1.79 3.65
CA SER A 33 2.61 1.78 3.43
C SER A 33 3.04 1.94 1.97
N LEU A 34 2.10 1.84 1.01
CA LEU A 34 2.35 1.99 -0.43
C LEU A 34 2.06 3.41 -0.94
N THR A 35 1.66 4.35 -0.08
CA THR A 35 1.13 5.67 -0.48
C THR A 35 2.05 6.39 -1.45
N GLU A 36 3.25 6.76 -1.06
CA GLU A 36 4.13 7.60 -1.88
C GLU A 36 4.59 6.88 -3.14
N VAL A 37 4.91 5.59 -3.00
CA VAL A 37 5.43 4.81 -4.13
C VAL A 37 4.36 4.61 -5.20
N LEU A 38 3.12 4.31 -4.83
CA LEU A 38 2.02 4.15 -5.79
C LEU A 38 1.57 5.47 -6.39
N GLN A 39 1.58 6.57 -5.64
CA GLN A 39 1.33 7.89 -6.20
C GLN A 39 2.39 8.26 -7.26
N GLY A 40 3.66 7.92 -7.03
CA GLY A 40 4.73 8.09 -8.02
C GLY A 40 4.51 7.24 -9.28
N ILE A 41 4.16 5.97 -9.10
CA ILE A 41 3.87 5.04 -10.21
C ILE A 41 2.62 5.48 -10.98
N GLY A 42 1.55 5.91 -10.28
CA GLY A 42 0.32 6.41 -10.90
C GLY A 42 0.61 7.60 -11.80
N LYS A 43 1.34 8.62 -11.31
CA LYS A 43 1.76 9.77 -12.11
C LYS A 43 2.53 9.38 -13.38
N SER A 44 3.46 8.42 -13.27
CA SER A 44 4.22 7.92 -14.42
C SER A 44 3.34 7.21 -15.44
N TYR A 45 2.35 6.45 -14.99
CA TYR A 45 1.38 5.77 -15.84
C TYR A 45 0.43 6.74 -16.54
N GLU A 46 -0.15 7.69 -15.78
CA GLU A 46 -1.06 8.71 -16.28
C GLU A 46 -0.42 9.57 -17.40
N ALA A 47 0.85 9.96 -17.20
CA ALA A 47 1.60 10.72 -18.19
C ALA A 47 1.74 10.00 -19.57
N LYS A 48 1.66 8.65 -19.56
CA LYS A 48 1.83 7.82 -20.77
C LYS A 48 0.52 7.39 -21.41
N THR A 49 -0.55 7.29 -20.63
CA THR A 49 -1.78 6.61 -21.07
C THR A 49 -3.00 7.51 -21.10
N HIS A 50 -2.93 8.67 -20.46
CA HIS A 50 -4.07 9.58 -20.22
C HIS A 50 -5.20 8.97 -19.38
N ASN A 51 -5.04 7.74 -18.85
CA ASN A 51 -5.96 7.18 -17.86
C ASN A 51 -5.63 7.76 -16.48
N HIS A 52 -6.63 7.96 -15.65
CA HIS A 52 -6.47 8.48 -14.30
C HIS A 52 -6.49 7.34 -13.28
N VAL A 53 -5.59 7.37 -12.27
CA VAL A 53 -5.51 6.35 -11.22
C VAL A 53 -5.87 6.96 -9.87
N VAL A 54 -7.01 6.53 -9.33
CA VAL A 54 -7.53 6.99 -8.04
C VAL A 54 -7.12 5.99 -6.96
N PHE A 55 -6.40 6.47 -5.94
CA PHE A 55 -5.94 5.63 -4.85
C PHE A 55 -6.76 5.86 -3.58
N SER A 56 -7.11 4.76 -2.89
CA SER A 56 -7.57 4.76 -1.51
C SER A 56 -6.54 4.03 -0.66
N PHE A 57 -5.95 4.73 0.31
CA PHE A 57 -4.91 4.18 1.19
C PHE A 57 -5.44 4.04 2.61
N ALA A 58 -5.40 2.83 3.14
CA ALA A 58 -5.79 2.52 4.52
C ALA A 58 -5.11 1.20 4.97
N ALA A 59 -5.49 0.69 6.14
CA ALA A 59 -5.12 -0.66 6.51
C ALA A 59 -5.70 -1.68 5.53
N SER A 60 -4.94 -2.73 5.21
CA SER A 60 -5.43 -3.80 4.33
C SER A 60 -6.71 -4.45 4.85
N SER A 61 -6.87 -4.55 6.18
CA SER A 61 -8.10 -5.02 6.84
C SER A 61 -9.32 -4.16 6.51
N THR A 62 -9.18 -2.84 6.62
CA THR A 62 -10.24 -1.88 6.30
C THR A 62 -10.61 -1.93 4.83
N LEU A 63 -9.61 -1.92 3.95
CA LEU A 63 -9.83 -1.96 2.50
C LEU A 63 -10.47 -3.28 2.04
N ALA A 64 -10.04 -4.42 2.60
CA ALA A 64 -10.66 -5.70 2.31
C ALA A 64 -12.15 -5.73 2.69
N LYS A 65 -12.51 -5.13 3.83
CA LYS A 65 -13.92 -4.99 4.22
C LYS A 65 -14.69 -4.03 3.31
N GLN A 66 -14.07 -3.00 2.79
CA GLN A 66 -14.67 -2.11 1.80
C GLN A 66 -14.91 -2.83 0.48
N VAL A 67 -13.95 -3.64 -0.01
CA VAL A 67 -14.15 -4.49 -1.21
C VAL A 67 -15.31 -5.45 -0.99
N GLU A 68 -15.40 -6.11 0.17
CA GLU A 68 -16.52 -6.98 0.54
C GLU A 68 -17.86 -6.23 0.52
N GLY A 69 -17.89 -4.96 0.91
CA GLY A 69 -19.06 -4.09 0.86
C GLY A 69 -19.38 -3.50 -0.51
N SER A 70 -18.79 -3.99 -1.60
CA SER A 70 -19.02 -3.53 -3.01
C SER A 70 -18.59 -2.08 -3.25
N SER A 71 -17.39 -1.71 -2.86
CA SER A 71 -16.86 -0.34 -2.94
C SER A 71 -16.37 0.12 -4.32
N GLY A 72 -16.43 -0.74 -5.35
CA GLY A 72 -16.03 -0.38 -6.72
C GLY A 72 -14.50 -0.23 -6.92
N ALA A 73 -13.69 -0.92 -6.13
CA ALA A 73 -12.24 -1.01 -6.36
C ALA A 73 -11.95 -1.92 -7.55
N ASP A 74 -11.04 -1.48 -8.43
CA ASP A 74 -10.57 -2.29 -9.56
C ASP A 74 -9.38 -3.19 -9.15
N ILE A 75 -8.50 -2.67 -8.29
CA ILE A 75 -7.29 -3.36 -7.84
C ILE A 75 -7.24 -3.33 -6.32
N PHE A 76 -6.90 -4.45 -5.71
CA PHE A 76 -6.60 -4.55 -4.28
C PHE A 76 -5.13 -4.93 -4.08
N MET A 77 -4.41 -4.16 -3.22
CA MET A 77 -3.02 -4.41 -2.84
C MET A 77 -2.89 -4.46 -1.31
N SER A 78 -2.64 -5.64 -0.78
CA SER A 78 -2.51 -5.88 0.65
C SER A 78 -1.05 -5.83 1.12
N ALA A 79 -0.82 -5.55 2.40
CA ALA A 79 0.48 -5.68 3.06
C ALA A 79 0.65 -7.04 3.78
N ASP A 80 -0.29 -7.95 3.63
CA ASP A 80 -0.17 -9.35 4.03
C ASP A 80 -0.98 -10.26 3.10
N THR A 81 -0.65 -11.54 3.10
CA THR A 81 -1.38 -12.54 2.31
C THR A 81 -2.76 -12.84 2.92
N GLY A 82 -2.92 -12.71 4.24
CA GLY A 82 -4.16 -13.09 4.93
C GLY A 82 -5.38 -12.29 4.48
N TRP A 83 -5.25 -10.99 4.24
CA TRP A 83 -6.37 -10.18 3.73
C TRP A 83 -6.63 -10.42 2.24
N MET A 84 -5.62 -10.81 1.47
CA MET A 84 -5.80 -11.27 0.10
C MET A 84 -6.51 -12.63 0.08
N ASP A 85 -6.10 -13.59 0.94
CA ASP A 85 -6.74 -14.88 1.10
C ASP A 85 -8.21 -14.73 1.53
N TYR A 86 -8.49 -13.75 2.38
CA TYR A 86 -9.85 -13.43 2.81
C TYR A 86 -10.73 -13.07 1.62
N LEU A 87 -10.30 -12.14 0.75
CA LEU A 87 -11.06 -11.75 -0.44
C LEU A 87 -11.17 -12.89 -1.46
N ASP A 88 -10.10 -13.64 -1.63
CA ASP A 88 -10.03 -14.78 -2.54
C ASP A 88 -11.05 -15.86 -2.13
N SER A 89 -11.08 -16.22 -0.83
CA SER A 89 -12.02 -17.20 -0.28
C SER A 89 -13.50 -16.80 -0.41
N LYS A 90 -13.76 -15.50 -0.56
CA LYS A 90 -15.10 -14.95 -0.81
C LYS A 90 -15.42 -14.79 -2.30
N GLY A 91 -14.49 -15.14 -3.19
CA GLY A 91 -14.66 -14.96 -4.63
C GLY A 91 -14.79 -13.48 -5.03
N LEU A 92 -14.06 -12.57 -4.37
CA LEU A 92 -14.14 -11.13 -4.62
C LEU A 92 -12.96 -10.60 -5.45
N ILE A 93 -12.00 -11.45 -5.79
CA ILE A 93 -10.87 -11.14 -6.66
C ILE A 93 -10.79 -12.14 -7.83
N GLU A 94 -10.23 -11.70 -8.94
CA GLU A 94 -9.86 -12.59 -10.04
C GLU A 94 -8.64 -13.43 -9.62
N HIS A 95 -8.86 -14.62 -9.05
CA HIS A 95 -7.85 -15.51 -8.46
C HIS A 95 -6.59 -15.65 -9.33
N HIS A 96 -6.76 -15.85 -10.64
CA HIS A 96 -5.66 -16.04 -11.59
C HIS A 96 -4.79 -14.80 -11.80
N THR A 97 -5.23 -13.62 -11.36
CA THR A 97 -4.46 -12.37 -11.44
C THR A 97 -3.58 -12.15 -10.22
N ARG A 98 -3.84 -12.85 -9.12
CA ARG A 98 -3.11 -12.69 -7.85
C ARG A 98 -1.61 -12.89 -8.05
N LYS A 99 -0.82 -11.91 -7.59
CA LYS A 99 0.65 -11.90 -7.67
C LYS A 99 1.24 -11.36 -6.37
N ASN A 100 2.29 -12.00 -5.88
CA ASN A 100 3.12 -11.47 -4.81
C ASN A 100 4.12 -10.49 -5.42
N LEU A 101 3.91 -9.19 -5.26
CA LEU A 101 4.72 -8.18 -5.94
C LEU A 101 5.94 -7.75 -5.14
N LEU A 102 5.78 -7.53 -3.83
CA LEU A 102 6.79 -6.88 -3.02
C LEU A 102 7.02 -7.61 -1.70
N GLY A 103 8.25 -7.48 -1.19
CA GLY A 103 8.62 -7.79 0.17
C GLY A 103 9.04 -6.53 0.94
N ASN A 104 9.15 -6.66 2.27
CA ASN A 104 9.56 -5.58 3.17
C ASN A 104 10.28 -6.14 4.40
N SER A 105 10.77 -5.26 5.28
CA SER A 105 11.33 -5.61 6.58
C SER A 105 10.62 -4.85 7.69
N LEU A 106 10.57 -5.45 8.88
CA LEU A 106 9.98 -4.83 10.07
C LEU A 106 11.09 -4.11 10.87
N VAL A 107 10.81 -2.88 11.30
CA VAL A 107 11.77 -2.07 12.05
C VAL A 107 11.14 -1.43 13.27
N LEU A 108 11.97 -1.18 14.27
CA LEU A 108 11.68 -0.33 15.41
C LEU A 108 12.18 1.08 15.05
N VAL A 109 11.33 2.09 15.15
CA VAL A 109 11.67 3.48 14.88
C VAL A 109 11.61 4.32 16.16
N ALA A 110 12.41 5.38 16.18
CA ALA A 110 12.41 6.43 17.19
C ALA A 110 12.36 7.80 16.51
N PRO A 111 12.02 8.91 17.20
CA PRO A 111 12.17 10.27 16.67
C PRO A 111 13.58 10.51 16.12
N ALA A 112 13.71 11.30 15.05
CA ALA A 112 14.98 11.51 14.35
C ALA A 112 16.10 12.06 15.24
N ASP A 113 15.76 12.87 16.25
CA ASP A 113 16.68 13.44 17.23
C ASP A 113 16.96 12.52 18.45
N SER A 114 16.35 11.33 18.49
CA SER A 114 16.62 10.32 19.52
C SER A 114 17.93 9.59 19.26
N ASN A 115 18.71 9.39 20.32
CA ASN A 115 19.93 8.56 20.26
C ASN A 115 19.66 7.07 20.60
N THR A 116 18.37 6.68 20.75
CA THR A 116 18.00 5.31 21.12
C THR A 116 18.39 4.35 19.99
N THR A 117 19.24 3.39 20.29
CA THR A 117 19.58 2.25 19.42
C THR A 117 19.34 0.98 20.19
N ILE A 118 18.69 0.01 19.58
CA ILE A 118 18.27 -1.23 20.22
C ILE A 118 18.73 -2.41 19.37
N ASN A 119 19.49 -3.30 19.97
CA ASN A 119 19.72 -4.60 19.36
C ASN A 119 18.48 -5.46 19.59
N VAL A 120 17.68 -5.64 18.54
CA VAL A 120 16.44 -6.42 18.57
C VAL A 120 16.80 -7.90 18.52
N ALA A 121 16.74 -8.56 19.67
CA ALA A 121 17.07 -9.96 19.87
C ALA A 121 16.14 -10.57 20.93
N ASP A 122 16.30 -11.85 21.26
CA ASP A 122 15.52 -12.50 22.29
C ASP A 122 15.58 -11.72 23.60
N HIS A 123 14.41 -11.49 24.19
CA HIS A 123 14.22 -10.80 25.46
C HIS A 123 14.84 -9.38 25.54
N PHE A 124 15.00 -8.69 24.41
CA PHE A 124 15.53 -7.32 24.42
C PHE A 124 14.69 -6.37 25.30
N PRO A 125 15.31 -5.38 25.97
CA PRO A 125 14.66 -4.60 27.03
C PRO A 125 13.73 -3.51 26.49
N LEU A 126 12.71 -3.89 25.70
CA LEU A 126 11.81 -2.95 25.03
C LEU A 126 11.03 -2.10 26.04
N LEU A 127 10.46 -2.70 27.09
CA LEU A 127 9.69 -1.95 28.09
C LEU A 127 10.55 -0.86 28.78
N ALA A 128 11.80 -1.17 29.14
CA ALA A 128 12.70 -0.18 29.70
C ALA A 128 13.04 0.93 28.71
N ALA A 129 13.18 0.58 27.41
CA ALA A 129 13.44 1.55 26.34
C ALA A 129 12.27 2.51 26.08
N LEU A 130 11.04 2.15 26.46
CA LEU A 130 9.88 3.04 26.37
C LEU A 130 9.93 4.17 27.42
N ARG A 131 10.74 4.07 28.47
CA ARG A 131 10.93 5.10 29.51
C ARG A 131 9.61 5.61 30.11
N GLY A 132 8.65 4.70 30.32
CA GLY A 132 7.30 5.03 30.79
C GLY A 132 6.32 5.51 29.72
N GLY A 133 6.76 5.68 28.48
CA GLY A 133 5.88 5.95 27.33
C GLY A 133 5.24 4.67 26.77
N ARG A 134 4.58 4.82 25.62
CA ARG A 134 3.90 3.71 24.93
C ARG A 134 4.61 3.35 23.62
N LEU A 135 4.51 2.09 23.24
CA LEU A 135 4.94 1.58 21.95
C LEU A 135 3.85 1.88 20.90
N SER A 136 4.17 2.64 19.89
CA SER A 136 3.26 2.87 18.76
C SER A 136 3.34 1.70 17.78
N MET A 137 2.19 1.11 17.43
CA MET A 137 2.09 0.13 16.35
C MET A 137 0.67 0.11 15.79
N ALA A 138 0.51 -0.35 14.59
CA ALA A 138 -0.82 -0.61 14.03
C ALA A 138 -1.54 -1.68 14.85
N ASP A 139 -2.87 -1.72 14.77
CA ASP A 139 -3.68 -2.70 15.53
C ASP A 139 -3.12 -4.12 15.39
N PRO A 140 -2.73 -4.77 16.50
CA PRO A 140 -2.03 -6.05 16.46
C PRO A 140 -2.92 -7.24 16.11
N ASP A 141 -4.25 -7.07 16.12
CA ASP A 141 -5.18 -8.16 15.86
C ASP A 141 -5.65 -8.18 14.39
N SER A 142 -5.69 -7.03 13.72
CA SER A 142 -6.28 -6.91 12.40
C SER A 142 -5.36 -6.31 11.32
N VAL A 143 -4.52 -5.35 11.67
CA VAL A 143 -3.71 -4.61 10.68
C VAL A 143 -2.40 -5.35 10.39
N PRO A 144 -1.99 -5.54 9.13
CA PRO A 144 -0.81 -6.33 8.77
C PRO A 144 0.46 -5.98 9.57
N ALA A 145 0.86 -4.70 9.61
CA ALA A 145 2.05 -4.27 10.36
C ALA A 145 1.95 -4.58 11.86
N GLY A 146 0.76 -4.46 12.43
CA GLY A 146 0.48 -4.82 13.81
C GLY A 146 0.60 -6.32 14.06
N LYS A 147 0.01 -7.15 13.17
CA LYS A 147 0.10 -8.62 13.23
C LYS A 147 1.56 -9.10 13.14
N TYR A 148 2.35 -8.54 12.20
CA TYR A 148 3.78 -8.85 12.11
C TYR A 148 4.54 -8.42 13.37
N GLY A 149 4.27 -7.20 13.88
CA GLY A 149 4.88 -6.69 15.11
C GLY A 149 4.58 -7.56 16.32
N ARG A 150 3.30 -7.93 16.52
CA ARG A 150 2.89 -8.85 17.60
C ARG A 150 3.58 -10.21 17.46
N THR A 151 3.58 -10.79 16.28
CA THR A 151 4.24 -12.09 16.04
C THR A 151 5.72 -12.02 16.38
N ALA A 152 6.42 -10.97 15.93
CA ALA A 152 7.83 -10.77 16.23
C ALA A 152 8.09 -10.60 17.73
N LEU A 153 7.29 -9.80 18.42
CA LEU A 153 7.44 -9.58 19.87
C LEU A 153 7.14 -10.85 20.68
N ILE A 154 6.20 -11.70 20.23
CA ILE A 154 5.93 -13.00 20.85
C ILE A 154 7.13 -13.93 20.65
N ALA A 155 7.63 -14.05 19.41
CA ALA A 155 8.76 -14.91 19.08
C ALA A 155 10.03 -14.54 19.87
N LEU A 156 10.24 -13.24 20.10
CA LEU A 156 11.37 -12.71 20.85
C LEU A 156 11.13 -12.67 22.38
N GLY A 157 10.00 -13.20 22.88
CA GLY A 157 9.68 -13.27 24.31
C GLY A 157 9.42 -11.91 24.99
N VAL A 158 9.04 -10.87 24.20
CA VAL A 158 8.90 -9.49 24.70
C VAL A 158 7.44 -9.06 24.81
N TRP A 159 6.50 -9.70 24.10
CA TRP A 159 5.11 -9.29 24.00
C TRP A 159 4.44 -9.07 25.35
N SER A 160 4.53 -10.04 26.27
CA SER A 160 3.87 -9.98 27.58
C SER A 160 4.29 -8.79 28.44
N SER A 161 5.48 -8.25 28.22
CA SER A 161 5.97 -7.09 28.97
C SER A 161 5.46 -5.75 28.41
N VAL A 162 5.03 -5.70 27.15
CA VAL A 162 4.69 -4.44 26.46
C VAL A 162 3.24 -4.35 25.98
N GLN A 163 2.46 -5.43 25.98
CA GLN A 163 1.11 -5.46 25.43
C GLN A 163 0.18 -4.39 26.05
N ASP A 164 0.32 -4.11 27.35
CA ASP A 164 -0.47 -3.10 28.06
C ASP A 164 0.11 -1.67 27.88
N HIS A 165 1.24 -1.56 27.20
CA HIS A 165 1.92 -0.31 26.90
C HIS A 165 1.86 0.05 25.41
N ILE A 166 0.92 -0.50 24.66
CA ILE A 166 0.73 -0.20 23.24
C ILE A 166 -0.21 0.99 23.09
N VAL A 167 0.11 1.88 22.16
CA VAL A 167 -0.85 2.76 21.51
C VAL A 167 -1.14 2.20 20.12
N SER A 168 -2.36 1.66 19.99
CA SER A 168 -2.83 1.03 18.76
C SER A 168 -3.25 2.09 17.74
N ALA A 169 -2.79 1.96 16.50
CA ALA A 169 -3.12 2.84 15.40
C ALA A 169 -3.95 2.12 14.34
N GLU A 170 -4.82 2.85 13.66
CA GLU A 170 -5.68 2.31 12.61
C GLU A 170 -4.91 1.77 11.39
N ASN A 171 -3.70 2.25 11.13
CA ASN A 171 -2.80 1.74 10.11
C ASN A 171 -1.34 2.08 10.46
N VAL A 172 -0.38 1.55 9.67
CA VAL A 172 1.06 1.73 9.94
C VAL A 172 1.54 3.18 9.80
N ARG A 173 0.89 3.98 8.95
CA ARG A 173 1.27 5.39 8.76
C ARG A 173 0.82 6.26 9.93
N VAL A 174 -0.31 5.95 10.54
CA VAL A 174 -0.73 6.59 11.80
C VAL A 174 0.21 6.20 12.94
N ALA A 175 0.63 4.92 13.00
CA ALA A 175 1.62 4.48 13.98
C ALA A 175 2.96 5.24 13.81
N LEU A 176 3.44 5.38 12.58
CA LEU A 176 4.63 6.16 12.24
C LEU A 176 4.50 7.63 12.69
N ALA A 177 3.33 8.23 12.43
CA ALA A 177 3.06 9.63 12.75
C ALA A 177 3.12 9.92 14.26
N TYR A 178 2.70 9.01 15.12
CA TYR A 178 2.86 9.16 16.57
C TYR A 178 4.33 9.28 16.99
N VAL A 179 5.22 8.50 16.36
CA VAL A 179 6.66 8.61 16.62
C VAL A 179 7.25 9.89 16.02
N ALA A 180 6.89 10.22 14.77
CA ALA A 180 7.35 11.42 14.09
C ALA A 180 6.98 12.72 14.85
N ARG A 181 5.84 12.71 15.55
CA ARG A 181 5.36 13.81 16.41
C ARG A 181 5.83 13.74 17.85
N LYS A 182 6.65 12.72 18.19
CA LYS A 182 7.16 12.45 19.56
C LYS A 182 6.05 12.15 20.58
N GLU A 183 4.89 11.70 20.13
CA GLU A 183 3.79 11.24 20.98
C GLU A 183 4.05 9.81 21.50
N ALA A 184 4.90 9.06 20.81
CA ALA A 184 5.44 7.78 21.25
C ALA A 184 6.97 7.77 21.11
N PRO A 185 7.71 7.24 22.12
CA PRO A 185 9.18 7.18 22.08
C PRO A 185 9.70 6.17 21.05
N LEU A 186 8.93 5.12 20.78
CA LEU A 186 9.25 4.05 19.85
C LEU A 186 8.01 3.59 19.12
N GLY A 187 8.21 3.07 17.89
CA GLY A 187 7.13 2.45 17.13
C GLY A 187 7.60 1.31 16.24
N ILE A 188 6.68 0.41 15.89
CA ILE A 188 6.93 -0.71 14.97
C ILE A 188 6.25 -0.37 13.64
N VAL A 189 7.05 -0.30 12.56
CA VAL A 189 6.62 0.03 11.21
C VAL A 189 7.44 -0.77 10.19
N TYR A 190 7.15 -0.64 8.91
CA TYR A 190 8.01 -1.20 7.88
C TYR A 190 9.24 -0.30 7.62
N LYS A 191 10.31 -0.92 7.12
CA LYS A 191 11.52 -0.18 6.73
C LYS A 191 11.23 0.92 5.72
N THR A 192 10.37 0.66 4.74
CA THR A 192 9.98 1.64 3.73
C THR A 192 9.22 2.83 4.31
N ASP A 193 8.40 2.63 5.35
CA ASP A 193 7.72 3.71 6.05
C ASP A 193 8.74 4.63 6.76
N ALA A 194 9.74 4.01 7.42
CA ALA A 194 10.80 4.76 8.09
C ALA A 194 11.66 5.55 7.10
N MET A 195 11.90 5.02 5.89
CA MET A 195 12.64 5.71 4.83
C MET A 195 11.87 6.89 4.23
N ALA A 196 10.55 6.84 4.24
CA ALA A 196 9.68 7.89 3.72
C ALA A 196 9.45 9.06 4.69
N GLU A 197 9.76 8.90 5.99
CA GLU A 197 9.49 9.92 7.02
C GLU A 197 10.79 10.43 7.67
N PRO A 198 11.27 11.64 7.28
CA PRO A 198 12.54 12.17 7.78
C PRO A 198 12.55 12.52 9.28
N LYS A 199 11.37 12.59 9.91
CA LYS A 199 11.26 12.89 11.36
C LYS A 199 11.46 11.67 12.25
N VAL A 200 11.69 10.50 11.67
CA VAL A 200 12.04 9.29 12.40
C VAL A 200 13.38 8.72 11.95
N ARG A 201 13.95 7.86 12.77
CA ARG A 201 15.10 7.03 12.43
C ARG A 201 14.87 5.59 12.83
N ILE A 202 15.51 4.66 12.15
CA ILE A 202 15.51 3.26 12.55
C ILE A 202 16.36 3.12 13.82
N ALA A 203 15.73 2.64 14.89
CA ALA A 203 16.38 2.35 16.17
C ALA A 203 16.81 0.88 16.28
N GLY A 204 16.18 -0.02 15.53
CA GLY A 204 16.51 -1.44 15.44
C GLY A 204 15.75 -2.13 14.31
N THR A 205 16.26 -3.26 13.86
CA THR A 205 15.61 -4.08 12.82
C THR A 205 15.23 -5.42 13.41
N PHE A 206 14.01 -5.87 13.17
CA PHE A 206 13.56 -7.17 13.64
C PHE A 206 14.23 -8.28 12.80
N PRO A 207 14.65 -9.39 13.45
CA PRO A 207 15.14 -10.57 12.74
C PRO A 207 14.04 -11.14 11.81
N GLU A 208 14.41 -11.52 10.59
CA GLU A 208 13.47 -12.08 9.62
C GLU A 208 12.77 -13.36 10.11
N ASN A 209 13.44 -14.15 10.96
CA ASN A 209 12.88 -15.36 11.55
C ASN A 209 11.94 -15.10 12.74
N SER A 210 11.79 -13.85 13.19
CA SER A 210 10.86 -13.48 14.27
C SER A 210 9.40 -13.36 13.82
N HIS A 211 9.14 -13.31 12.51
CA HIS A 211 7.80 -13.22 11.92
C HIS A 211 7.75 -13.90 10.54
N HIS A 212 6.55 -14.14 10.04
CA HIS A 212 6.40 -14.61 8.66
C HIS A 212 6.95 -13.58 7.65
N PRO A 213 7.42 -14.01 6.47
CA PRO A 213 7.84 -13.10 5.42
C PRO A 213 6.78 -12.04 5.13
N ILE A 214 7.19 -10.78 5.06
CA ILE A 214 6.29 -9.67 4.72
C ILE A 214 6.14 -9.66 3.21
N VAL A 215 4.90 -9.92 2.75
CA VAL A 215 4.57 -10.00 1.32
C VAL A 215 3.41 -9.08 1.02
N TYR A 216 3.53 -8.34 -0.08
CA TYR A 216 2.47 -7.50 -0.63
C TYR A 216 1.88 -8.16 -1.88
N PRO A 217 0.79 -8.90 -1.73
CA PRO A 217 0.05 -9.41 -2.87
C PRO A 217 -0.83 -8.32 -3.48
N ALA A 218 -1.04 -8.41 -4.80
CA ALA A 218 -1.98 -7.61 -5.56
C ALA A 218 -2.86 -8.51 -6.43
N ALA A 219 -4.11 -8.09 -6.65
CA ALA A 219 -5.04 -8.76 -7.55
C ALA A 219 -6.04 -7.75 -8.14
N LEU A 220 -6.61 -8.08 -9.29
CA LEU A 220 -7.83 -7.45 -9.79
C LEU A 220 -9.01 -7.93 -8.94
N THR A 221 -9.97 -7.04 -8.67
CA THR A 221 -11.26 -7.45 -8.11
C THR A 221 -12.16 -8.00 -9.22
N ASN A 222 -13.22 -8.71 -8.86
CA ASN A 222 -14.20 -9.20 -9.86
C ASN A 222 -14.99 -8.06 -10.53
N ASP A 223 -15.01 -6.88 -9.92
CA ASP A 223 -15.66 -5.68 -10.45
C ASP A 223 -14.71 -4.79 -11.27
N ALA A 224 -13.47 -5.28 -11.51
CA ALA A 224 -12.44 -4.49 -12.19
C ALA A 224 -12.82 -4.14 -13.62
N LYS A 225 -12.69 -2.86 -13.95
CA LYS A 225 -12.85 -2.36 -15.31
C LYS A 225 -11.75 -2.90 -16.23
N PRO A 226 -12.02 -3.06 -17.53
CA PRO A 226 -11.01 -3.56 -18.49
C PRO A 226 -9.71 -2.74 -18.50
N GLU A 227 -9.78 -1.42 -18.29
CA GLU A 227 -8.66 -0.49 -18.27
C GLU A 227 -7.71 -0.75 -17.10
N ALA A 228 -8.24 -1.25 -15.99
CA ALA A 228 -7.44 -1.60 -14.81
C ALA A 228 -6.41 -2.70 -15.07
N LYS A 229 -6.67 -3.59 -16.04
CA LYS A 229 -5.74 -4.66 -16.44
C LYS A 229 -4.40 -4.10 -16.95
N ASN A 230 -4.45 -2.97 -17.65
CA ASN A 230 -3.25 -2.32 -18.18
C ASN A 230 -2.40 -1.74 -17.02
N PHE A 231 -3.02 -1.05 -16.07
CA PHE A 231 -2.31 -0.53 -14.90
C PHE A 231 -1.80 -1.66 -14.01
N PHE A 232 -2.60 -2.72 -13.80
CA PHE A 232 -2.17 -3.91 -13.06
C PHE A 232 -0.94 -4.58 -13.70
N GLY A 233 -0.91 -4.68 -15.03
CA GLY A 233 0.26 -5.12 -15.79
C GLY A 233 1.47 -4.20 -15.61
N TYR A 234 1.26 -2.89 -15.62
CA TYR A 234 2.30 -1.89 -15.42
C TYR A 234 2.98 -1.99 -14.05
N LEU A 235 2.24 -2.33 -12.98
CA LEU A 235 2.79 -2.55 -11.63
C LEU A 235 3.88 -3.65 -11.61
N SER A 236 3.85 -4.60 -12.54
CA SER A 236 4.88 -5.65 -12.68
C SER A 236 5.95 -5.30 -13.74
N GLY A 237 5.85 -4.14 -14.39
CA GLY A 237 6.78 -3.70 -15.43
C GLY A 237 8.10 -3.17 -14.86
N ALA A 238 9.11 -3.05 -15.72
CA ALA A 238 10.46 -2.64 -15.33
C ALA A 238 10.50 -1.26 -14.64
N GLU A 239 9.69 -0.31 -15.10
CA GLU A 239 9.65 1.04 -14.54
C GLU A 239 9.07 1.05 -13.12
N ALA A 240 7.92 0.40 -12.90
CA ALA A 240 7.33 0.28 -11.57
C ALA A 240 8.27 -0.45 -10.61
N LYS A 241 8.95 -1.52 -11.07
CA LYS A 241 9.97 -2.23 -10.28
C LYS A 241 11.08 -1.31 -9.82
N ALA A 242 11.64 -0.50 -10.71
CA ALA A 242 12.70 0.45 -10.36
C ALA A 242 12.23 1.49 -9.32
N ILE A 243 10.97 1.94 -9.40
CA ILE A 243 10.38 2.87 -8.43
C ILE A 243 10.20 2.18 -7.08
N PHE A 244 9.70 0.93 -7.04
CA PHE A 244 9.57 0.14 -5.80
C PHE A 244 10.92 -0.10 -5.13
N GLU A 245 11.93 -0.52 -5.88
CA GLU A 245 13.29 -0.76 -5.36
C GLU A 245 13.90 0.52 -4.80
N LYS A 246 13.75 1.66 -5.50
CA LYS A 246 14.21 2.97 -5.02
C LYS A 246 13.52 3.39 -3.72
N ALA A 247 12.26 3.01 -3.53
CA ALA A 247 11.51 3.25 -2.28
C ALA A 247 11.87 2.27 -1.15
N GLY A 248 12.77 1.30 -1.40
CA GLY A 248 13.27 0.35 -0.40
C GLY A 248 12.50 -0.97 -0.31
N PHE A 249 11.55 -1.21 -1.19
CA PHE A 249 10.86 -2.50 -1.28
C PHE A 249 11.76 -3.56 -1.95
N THR A 250 11.59 -4.81 -1.54
CA THR A 250 12.12 -5.95 -2.29
C THR A 250 11.11 -6.33 -3.37
N VAL A 251 11.51 -6.33 -4.64
CA VAL A 251 10.63 -6.80 -5.73
C VAL A 251 10.70 -8.32 -5.80
N LEU A 252 9.57 -8.98 -5.69
CA LEU A 252 9.46 -10.44 -5.78
C LEU A 252 9.34 -10.88 -7.25
N LYS A 253 9.73 -12.14 -7.51
CA LYS A 253 9.73 -12.73 -8.86
C LYS A 253 8.44 -13.50 -9.13
#